data_b071705cad3444d135048c994bcffb28
#
_entry.id   b071705cad3444d135048c994bcffb28
#
_cell.length_a   1.000
_cell.length_b   1.000
_cell.length_c   1.000
_cell.angle_alpha   90.00
_cell.angle_beta   90.00
_cell.angle_gamma   90.00
#
_symmetry.space_group_name_H-M   'P 1'
#
loop_
_entity.id
_entity.type
_entity.pdbx_description
1 polymer ?
#
loop_
_entity_poly.entity_id
_entity_poly.type
_entity_poly.pdbx_seq_one_letter_code
_entity_poly.pdbx_strand_id
1 'polypeptide(L)'
;MASPAGQAATEAEGIQVTVRYFAAARAAAGAESETLVVRPGTTVAELTERLAVRGSRLATVLSRCSYLRDGIAVRDETTPLQTGDTIDVLPPFAGG
;
A
#
# COMPACT_ATOMS: atom_id res chain seq x y z
N MET A 1 -26.16 -19.64 1.23
CA MET A 1 -25.89 -18.98 2.42
C MET A 1 -24.46 -18.78 2.73
N ALA A 2 -23.67 -19.71 2.40
CA ALA A 2 -22.28 -19.60 2.75
C ALA A 2 -21.59 -18.44 2.07
N SER A 3 -22.03 -18.08 0.89
CA SER A 3 -21.32 -17.11 0.10
C SER A 3 -21.26 -15.73 0.77
N PRO A 4 -22.36 -15.14 1.19
CA PRO A 4 -22.25 -13.88 1.88
C PRO A 4 -21.49 -13.99 3.20
N ALA A 5 -21.67 -15.09 3.88
CA ALA A 5 -20.96 -15.29 5.13
C ALA A 5 -19.45 -15.38 4.85
N GLY A 6 -19.07 -16.03 3.77
CA GLY A 6 -17.68 -16.14 3.41
C GLY A 6 -17.08 -14.78 3.09
N GLN A 7 -17.82 -13.95 2.38
CA GLN A 7 -17.32 -12.63 2.08
C GLN A 7 -17.19 -11.78 3.33
N ALA A 8 -18.17 -11.85 4.20
CA ALA A 8 -18.12 -11.10 5.42
C ALA A 8 -16.93 -11.53 6.28
N ALA A 9 -16.69 -12.85 6.34
CA ALA A 9 -15.56 -13.36 7.10
C ALA A 9 -14.25 -12.85 6.52
N THR A 10 -14.13 -12.84 5.19
CA THR A 10 -12.93 -12.36 4.54
C THR A 10 -12.69 -10.88 4.88
N GLU A 11 -13.74 -10.08 4.81
CA GLU A 11 -13.62 -8.68 5.13
C GLU A 11 -13.30 -8.47 6.61
N ALA A 12 -13.91 -9.28 7.46
CA ALA A 12 -13.67 -9.17 8.88
C ALA A 12 -12.24 -9.57 9.24
N GLU A 13 -11.66 -10.49 8.46
CA GLU A 13 -10.31 -10.94 8.70
C GLU A 13 -9.28 -10.05 8.05
N GLY A 14 -9.69 -9.18 7.14
CA GLY A 14 -8.78 -8.30 6.47
C GLY A 14 -8.64 -6.97 7.18
N ILE A 15 -7.57 -6.27 6.88
CA ILE A 15 -7.40 -4.91 7.35
C ILE A 15 -7.43 -3.99 6.15
N GLN A 16 -7.87 -2.74 6.37
CA GLN A 16 -7.95 -1.76 5.32
C GLN A 16 -6.80 -0.80 5.43
N VAL A 17 -6.09 -0.63 4.32
CA VAL A 17 -4.95 0.27 4.25
C VAL A 17 -5.16 1.20 3.07
N THR A 18 -4.94 2.49 3.27
CA THR A 18 -5.01 3.47 2.20
C THR A 18 -3.61 3.75 1.71
N VAL A 19 -3.41 3.69 0.40
CA VAL A 19 -2.14 4.01 -0.23
C VAL A 19 -2.32 5.30 -1.00
N ARG A 20 -1.47 6.29 -0.73
CA ARG A 20 -1.50 7.56 -1.44
C ARG A 20 -0.24 7.67 -2.27
N TYR A 21 -0.41 7.99 -3.54
CA TYR A 21 0.70 8.06 -4.49
C TYR A 21 1.02 9.51 -4.81
N PHE A 22 2.30 9.83 -4.86
CA PHE A 22 2.76 11.18 -5.15
C PHE A 22 3.67 11.18 -6.36
N ALA A 23 3.64 12.28 -7.11
CA ALA A 23 4.56 12.55 -8.22
C ALA A 23 4.63 11.36 -9.20
N ALA A 24 5.82 10.85 -9.48
CA ALA A 24 5.97 9.78 -10.46
C ALA A 24 5.22 8.50 -10.06
N ALA A 25 5.06 8.24 -8.77
CA ALA A 25 4.30 7.09 -8.32
C ALA A 25 2.83 7.24 -8.69
N ARG A 26 2.29 8.44 -8.56
CA ARG A 26 0.92 8.71 -8.95
C ARG A 26 0.73 8.50 -10.44
N ALA A 27 1.67 8.97 -11.25
CA ALA A 27 1.59 8.78 -12.69
C ALA A 27 1.67 7.30 -13.06
N ALA A 28 2.54 6.55 -12.39
CA ALA A 28 2.71 5.14 -12.68
C ALA A 28 1.53 4.31 -12.21
N ALA A 29 0.93 4.66 -11.07
CA ALA A 29 -0.19 3.93 -10.53
C ALA A 29 -1.50 4.27 -11.23
N GLY A 30 -1.59 5.47 -11.79
CA GLY A 30 -2.81 5.91 -12.45
C GLY A 30 -3.88 6.36 -11.48
N ALA A 31 -3.53 6.64 -10.23
CA ALA A 31 -4.48 7.06 -9.21
C ALA A 31 -3.76 7.88 -8.16
N GLU A 32 -4.50 8.74 -7.47
CA GLU A 32 -3.94 9.50 -6.35
C GLU A 32 -3.88 8.67 -5.10
N SER A 33 -4.87 7.82 -4.91
CA SER A 33 -4.92 6.97 -3.74
C SER A 33 -5.84 5.80 -4.00
N GLU A 34 -5.73 4.79 -3.17
CA GLU A 34 -6.64 3.66 -3.21
C GLU A 34 -6.66 2.99 -1.86
N THR A 35 -7.76 2.35 -1.55
CA THR A 35 -7.88 1.59 -0.31
C THR A 35 -7.84 0.11 -0.66
N LEU A 36 -7.00 -0.61 0.05
CA LEU A 36 -6.80 -2.03 -0.18
C LEU A 36 -7.16 -2.80 1.07
N VAL A 37 -7.71 -3.99 0.87
CA VAL A 37 -7.91 -4.93 1.96
C VAL A 37 -6.78 -5.94 1.88
N VAL A 38 -6.02 -6.06 2.94
CA VAL A 38 -4.88 -6.98 3.00
C VAL A 38 -5.02 -7.86 4.23
N ARG A 39 -4.27 -8.94 4.25
CA ARG A 39 -4.32 -9.87 5.37
C ARG A 39 -3.72 -9.22 6.62
N PRO A 40 -4.26 -9.53 7.81
CA PRO A 40 -3.60 -9.11 9.04
C PRO A 40 -2.17 -9.64 9.04
N GLY A 41 -1.25 -8.82 9.49
CA GLY A 41 0.16 -9.17 9.49
C GLY A 41 0.91 -8.76 8.24
N THR A 42 0.22 -8.28 7.22
CA THR A 42 0.88 -7.77 6.01
C THR A 42 1.78 -6.60 6.39
N THR A 43 3.01 -6.64 5.90
CA THR A 43 4.00 -5.60 6.17
C THR A 43 4.05 -4.59 5.03
N VAL A 44 4.75 -3.48 5.26
CA VAL A 44 4.97 -2.51 4.19
C VAL A 44 5.69 -3.16 3.01
N ALA A 45 6.69 -3.99 3.30
CA ALA A 45 7.43 -4.67 2.24
C ALA A 45 6.50 -5.54 1.39
N GLU A 46 5.62 -6.29 2.04
CA GLU A 46 4.69 -7.14 1.31
C GLU A 46 3.67 -6.33 0.52
N LEU A 47 3.24 -5.20 1.09
CA LEU A 47 2.33 -4.32 0.38
C LEU A 47 2.97 -3.80 -0.90
N THR A 48 4.22 -3.35 -0.82
CA THR A 48 4.89 -2.81 -2.00
C THR A 48 5.12 -3.89 -3.05
N GLU A 49 5.40 -5.12 -2.64
CA GLU A 49 5.52 -6.23 -3.58
C GLU A 49 4.20 -6.47 -4.30
N ARG A 50 3.11 -6.41 -3.56
CA ARG A 50 1.79 -6.59 -4.15
C ARG A 50 1.47 -5.51 -5.17
N LEU A 51 1.86 -4.27 -4.88
CA LEU A 51 1.66 -3.17 -5.81
C LEU A 51 2.56 -3.30 -7.02
N ALA A 52 3.77 -3.78 -6.83
CA ALA A 52 4.77 -3.87 -7.90
C ALA A 52 4.36 -4.85 -9.00
N VAL A 53 3.58 -5.88 -8.65
CA VAL A 53 3.16 -6.86 -9.66
C VAL A 53 2.14 -6.31 -10.64
N ARG A 54 1.59 -5.12 -10.39
CA ARG A 54 0.61 -4.51 -11.28
C ARG A 54 1.22 -4.04 -12.58
N GLY A 55 2.53 -3.76 -12.59
CA GLY A 55 3.19 -3.32 -13.82
C GLY A 55 4.63 -2.98 -13.56
N SER A 56 5.44 -3.08 -14.61
CA SER A 56 6.87 -2.86 -14.46
C SER A 56 7.20 -1.40 -14.20
N ARG A 57 6.41 -0.47 -14.74
CA ARG A 57 6.67 0.94 -14.50
C ARG A 57 6.46 1.29 -13.04
N LEU A 58 5.36 0.82 -12.46
CA LEU A 58 5.10 1.06 -11.06
C LEU A 58 6.15 0.37 -10.19
N ALA A 59 6.53 -0.86 -10.53
CA ALA A 59 7.56 -1.57 -9.79
C ALA A 59 8.87 -0.78 -9.76
N THR A 60 9.26 -0.22 -10.90
CA THR A 60 10.49 0.56 -10.97
C THR A 60 10.40 1.79 -10.08
N VAL A 61 9.28 2.49 -10.13
CA VAL A 61 9.12 3.70 -9.31
C VAL A 61 9.13 3.31 -7.82
N LEU A 62 8.39 2.27 -7.46
CA LEU A 62 8.31 1.85 -6.06
C LEU A 62 9.67 1.50 -5.48
N SER A 63 10.55 0.95 -6.31
CA SER A 63 11.88 0.54 -5.84
C SER A 63 12.72 1.71 -5.37
N ARG A 64 12.33 2.93 -5.74
CA ARG A 64 13.07 4.13 -5.38
C ARG A 64 12.34 5.01 -4.40
N CYS A 65 11.15 4.61 -3.97
CA CYS A 65 10.33 5.45 -3.12
C CYS A 65 10.69 5.30 -1.66
N SER A 66 10.39 6.36 -0.93
CA SER A 66 10.31 6.31 0.51
C SER A 66 8.85 6.18 0.89
N TYR A 67 8.60 5.72 2.10
CA TYR A 67 7.24 5.48 2.55
C TYR A 67 7.01 6.15 3.89
N LEU A 68 5.82 6.76 4.03
CA LEU A 68 5.37 7.26 5.32
C LEU A 68 4.18 6.42 5.75
N ARG A 69 4.09 6.15 7.04
CA ARG A 69 2.93 5.50 7.63
C ARG A 69 2.30 6.50 8.56
N ASP A 70 1.10 6.95 8.22
CA ASP A 70 0.39 7.98 8.98
C ASP A 70 1.28 9.20 9.22
N GLY A 71 2.04 9.57 8.19
CA GLY A 71 2.89 10.75 8.23
C GLY A 71 4.27 10.53 8.82
N ILE A 72 4.58 9.32 9.26
CA ILE A 72 5.86 9.02 9.92
C ILE A 72 6.68 8.13 9.02
N ALA A 73 7.95 8.44 8.86
CA ALA A 73 8.84 7.68 7.98
C ALA A 73 8.90 6.22 8.40
N VAL A 74 8.73 5.33 7.43
CA VAL A 74 8.84 3.91 7.66
C VAL A 74 10.32 3.55 7.63
N ARG A 75 10.83 3.13 8.78
CA ARG A 75 12.24 2.73 8.88
C ARG A 75 12.38 1.22 8.83
N ASP A 76 11.33 0.51 9.24
CA ASP A 76 11.34 -0.94 9.27
C ASP A 76 10.13 -1.42 8.47
N GLU A 77 10.40 -1.87 7.24
CA GLU A 77 9.33 -2.30 6.35
C GLU A 77 8.76 -3.65 6.73
N THR A 78 9.33 -4.30 7.73
CA THR A 78 8.80 -5.58 8.20
C THR A 78 7.78 -5.42 9.32
N THR A 79 7.51 -4.18 9.73
CA THR A 79 6.48 -3.93 10.74
C THR A 79 5.10 -4.17 10.13
N PRO A 80 4.23 -4.92 10.81
CA PRO A 80 2.89 -5.18 10.26
C PRO A 80 2.04 -3.93 10.21
N LEU A 81 1.25 -3.84 9.16
CA LEU A 81 0.28 -2.78 8.99
C LEU A 81 -0.94 -3.06 9.85
N GLN A 82 -1.68 -2.00 10.16
CA GLN A 82 -2.91 -2.10 10.93
C GLN A 82 -4.03 -1.44 10.17
N THR A 83 -5.25 -1.85 10.47
CA THR A 83 -6.40 -1.28 9.78
C THR A 83 -6.46 0.21 10.07
N GLY A 84 -6.76 0.97 9.01
CA GLY A 84 -6.80 2.42 9.11
C GLY A 84 -5.48 3.09 8.79
N ASP A 85 -4.41 2.32 8.60
CA ASP A 85 -3.12 2.92 8.25
C ASP A 85 -3.19 3.58 6.88
N THR A 86 -2.46 4.69 6.73
CA THR A 86 -2.26 5.36 5.45
C THR A 86 -0.79 5.29 5.11
N ILE A 87 -0.49 4.77 3.94
CA ILE A 87 0.88 4.66 3.44
C ILE A 87 1.05 5.65 2.30
N ASP A 88 1.95 6.60 2.48
CA ASP A 88 2.30 7.55 1.44
C ASP A 88 3.52 7.05 0.68
N VAL A 89 3.42 7.04 -0.63
CA VAL A 89 4.48 6.56 -1.52
C VAL A 89 5.13 7.79 -2.13
N LEU A 90 6.38 8.04 -1.75
CA LEU A 90 7.09 9.28 -2.08
C LEU A 90 8.31 8.97 -2.91
N PRO A 91 8.27 9.22 -4.23
CA PRO A 91 9.47 9.07 -5.05
C PRO A 91 10.54 10.06 -4.64
N PRO A 92 11.81 9.75 -4.94
CA PRO A 92 12.88 10.72 -4.70
C PRO A 92 12.62 11.96 -5.54
N PHE A 93 12.99 13.09 -5.00
CA PHE A 93 12.79 14.36 -5.68
C PHE A 93 11.39 14.71 -5.94
N ALA A 94 10.48 14.15 -5.18
CA ALA A 94 9.14 14.66 -5.23
C ALA A 94 9.19 16.16 -5.05
N GLY A 95 10.19 16.62 -4.32
CA GLY A 95 10.35 18.03 -4.11
C GLY A 95 11.51 18.64 -4.87
N GLY A 96 12.08 17.92 -5.78
CA GLY A 96 13.14 18.55 -6.49
C GLY A 96 14.08 17.64 -7.13
#